data_da36bb0a4c6a4b4b77365b6fa4979997
#
_entry.id   da36bb0a4c6a4b4b77365b6fa4979997
#
_cell.length_a   1.000
_cell.length_b   1.000
_cell.length_c   1.000
_cell.angle_alpha   90.00
_cell.angle_beta   90.00
_cell.angle_gamma   90.00
#
_symmetry.space_group_name_H-M   'P 1'
#
loop_
_entity.id
_entity.type
_entity.pdbx_description
1 polymer ?
#
loop_
_entity_poly.entity_id
_entity_poly.type
_entity_poly.pdbx_seq_one_letter_code
_entity_poly.pdbx_strand_id
1 'polypeptide(L)' 'ILELDIATLNAMEGTIYSVYRYRNLWPKAIAAVSSGLIPVKDIVSHQFDFKDCVEAIDYSLNHKDEVIKAVIKFQ' A
#
# COMPACT_ATOMS: atom_id res chain seq x y z
N ILE A 1 3.54 -21.16 -2.16
CA ILE A 1 4.58 -21.99 -1.52
C ILE A 1 5.91 -21.28 -1.73
N LEU A 2 6.68 -21.15 -0.67
CA LEU A 2 7.98 -20.49 -0.67
C LEU A 2 9.01 -21.46 -0.10
N GLU A 3 10.12 -21.62 -0.82
CA GLU A 3 11.28 -22.36 -0.30
C GLU A 3 12.15 -21.40 0.50
N LEU A 4 12.50 -21.78 1.73
CA LEU A 4 13.35 -21.01 2.61
C LEU A 4 14.61 -21.79 2.95
N ASP A 5 15.77 -21.15 2.79
CA ASP A 5 17.03 -21.65 3.30
C ASP A 5 17.13 -21.33 4.82
N ILE A 6 16.65 -22.26 5.61
CA ILE A 6 16.64 -22.12 7.07
C ILE A 6 18.06 -22.10 7.65
N ALA A 7 19.00 -22.79 7.02
CA ALA A 7 20.39 -22.79 7.47
C ALA A 7 21.01 -21.40 7.35
N THR A 8 20.81 -20.72 6.22
CA THR A 8 21.26 -19.34 6.03
C THR A 8 20.54 -18.38 6.99
N LEU A 9 19.23 -18.52 7.14
CA LEU A 9 18.46 -17.70 8.09
C LEU A 9 18.98 -17.83 9.51
N ASN A 10 19.27 -19.05 9.94
CA ASN A 10 19.83 -19.34 11.27
C ASN A 10 21.24 -18.74 11.43
N ALA A 11 22.09 -18.85 10.41
CA ALA A 11 23.46 -18.29 10.43
C ALA A 11 23.44 -16.75 10.54
N MET A 12 22.40 -16.10 10.00
CA MET A 12 22.21 -14.65 10.09
C MET A 12 21.52 -14.22 11.38
N GLU A 13 21.11 -15.14 12.23
CA GLU A 13 20.26 -14.86 13.41
C GLU A 13 19.00 -14.08 13.05
N GLY A 14 18.45 -14.40 11.87
CA GLY A 14 17.31 -13.69 11.30
C GLY A 14 16.00 -14.01 11.98
N THR A 15 15.07 -13.08 11.91
CA THR A 15 13.70 -13.24 12.42
C THR A 15 12.71 -12.96 11.30
N ILE A 16 11.67 -13.77 11.19
CA ILE A 16 10.58 -13.57 10.25
C ILE A 16 9.34 -13.14 11.02
N TYR A 17 8.84 -11.96 10.72
CA TYR A 17 7.55 -11.49 11.18
C TYR A 17 6.56 -11.54 10.03
N SER A 18 5.35 -11.95 10.30
CA SER A 18 4.29 -11.92 9.31
C SER A 18 3.12 -11.07 9.78
N VAL A 19 2.48 -10.40 8.84
CA VAL A 19 1.27 -9.65 9.07
C VAL A 19 0.29 -9.92 7.93
N TYR A 20 -0.94 -10.14 8.28
CA TYR A 20 -2.02 -10.25 7.31
C TYR A 20 -2.85 -8.97 7.33
N ARG A 21 -2.60 -8.09 6.33
CA ARG A 21 -3.24 -6.78 6.23
C ARG A 21 -3.02 -5.94 7.50
N TYR A 22 -4.10 -5.58 8.19
CA TYR A 22 -4.08 -4.75 9.39
C TYR A 22 -5.00 -5.32 10.45
N ARG A 23 -4.65 -5.12 11.71
CA ARG A 23 -5.45 -5.57 12.85
C ARG A 23 -5.52 -4.45 13.87
N ASN A 24 -6.75 -3.94 14.11
CA ASN A 24 -7.01 -2.86 15.08
C ASN A 24 -6.12 -1.62 14.89
N LEU A 25 -5.72 -1.33 13.64
CA LEU A 25 -4.79 -0.25 13.33
C LEU A 25 -5.44 1.01 12.78
N TRP A 26 -6.73 1.00 12.49
CA TRP A 26 -7.42 2.15 11.91
C TRP A 26 -7.27 3.43 12.72
N PRO A 27 -7.53 3.44 14.05
CA PRO A 27 -7.35 4.65 14.84
C PRO A 27 -5.91 5.16 14.85
N LYS A 28 -4.93 4.24 14.93
CA LYS A 28 -3.51 4.59 14.89
C LYS A 28 -3.09 5.14 13.54
N ALA A 29 -3.56 4.54 12.45
CA ALA A 29 -3.26 5.01 11.10
C ALA A 29 -3.86 6.41 10.85
N ILE A 30 -5.11 6.64 11.25
CA ILE A 30 -5.77 7.94 11.12
C ILE A 30 -5.01 8.99 11.94
N ALA A 31 -4.63 8.68 13.19
CA ALA A 31 -3.86 9.58 14.03
C ALA A 31 -2.49 9.92 13.42
N ALA A 32 -1.79 8.94 12.88
CA ALA A 32 -0.48 9.13 12.24
C ALA A 32 -0.58 10.03 11.01
N VAL A 33 -1.60 9.86 10.18
CA VAL A 33 -1.85 10.71 9.01
C VAL A 33 -2.27 12.11 9.42
N SER A 34 -3.19 12.23 10.37
CA SER A 34 -3.71 13.52 10.85
C SER A 34 -2.64 14.38 11.51
N SER A 35 -1.67 13.76 12.19
CA SER A 35 -0.55 14.46 12.83
C SER A 35 0.55 14.89 11.84
N GLY A 36 0.46 14.47 10.58
CA GLY A 36 1.48 14.76 9.57
C GLY A 36 2.72 13.88 9.62
N LEU A 37 2.76 12.86 10.49
CA LEU A 37 3.89 11.93 10.57
C LEU A 37 4.06 11.10 9.29
N ILE A 38 2.95 10.81 8.61
CA ILE A 38 2.96 10.04 7.36
C ILE A 38 2.42 10.91 6.23
N PRO A 39 3.25 11.31 5.28
CA PRO A 39 2.84 12.16 4.16
C PRO A 39 2.13 11.33 3.07
N VAL A 40 0.92 10.86 3.36
CA VAL A 40 0.17 9.97 2.43
C VAL A 40 -0.14 10.62 1.08
N LYS A 41 -0.12 11.95 1.00
CA LYS A 41 -0.35 12.66 -0.27
C LYS A 41 0.75 12.37 -1.29
N ASP A 42 1.96 12.11 -0.83
CA ASP A 42 3.13 11.88 -1.69
C ASP A 42 3.06 10.52 -2.39
N ILE A 43 2.28 9.57 -1.87
CA ILE A 43 2.08 8.27 -2.50
C ILE A 43 0.89 8.24 -3.48
N VAL A 44 0.07 9.30 -3.50
CA VAL A 44 -1.03 9.42 -4.47
C VAL A 44 -0.45 9.83 -5.81
N SER A 45 -0.21 8.85 -6.66
CA SER A 45 0.38 9.06 -7.99
C SER A 45 -0.62 9.52 -9.05
N HIS A 46 -1.88 9.12 -8.92
CA HIS A 46 -2.91 9.39 -9.91
C HIS A 46 -4.23 9.78 -9.25
N GLN A 47 -4.91 10.76 -9.84
CA GLN A 47 -6.23 11.20 -9.42
C GLN A 47 -7.16 11.23 -10.62
N PHE A 48 -8.36 10.67 -10.45
CA PHE A 48 -9.40 10.62 -11.47
C PHE A 48 -10.69 11.24 -10.93
N ASP A 49 -11.47 11.84 -11.81
CA ASP A 49 -12.82 12.26 -11.45
C ASP A 49 -13.76 11.05 -11.40
N PHE A 50 -14.84 11.15 -10.63
CA PHE A 50 -15.78 10.05 -10.49
C PHE A 50 -16.39 9.59 -11.83
N LYS A 51 -16.63 10.51 -12.75
CA LYS A 51 -17.14 10.19 -14.09
C LYS A 51 -16.22 9.23 -14.87
N ASP A 52 -14.94 9.24 -14.56
CA ASP A 52 -13.90 8.44 -15.23
C ASP A 52 -13.50 7.22 -14.41
N CYS A 53 -14.35 6.78 -13.46
CA CYS A 53 -14.01 5.70 -12.51
C CYS A 53 -13.71 4.36 -13.19
N VAL A 54 -14.39 4.03 -14.30
CA VAL A 54 -14.15 2.79 -15.05
C VAL A 54 -12.77 2.84 -15.71
N GLU A 55 -12.45 3.99 -16.35
CA GLU A 55 -11.14 4.22 -16.94
C GLU A 55 -10.02 4.19 -15.89
N ALA A 56 -10.27 4.74 -14.71
CA ALA A 56 -9.33 4.74 -13.59
C ALA A 56 -8.95 3.31 -13.16
N ILE A 57 -9.93 2.41 -13.09
CA ILE A 57 -9.70 1.01 -12.76
C ILE A 57 -8.89 0.32 -13.85
N ASP A 58 -9.29 0.49 -15.11
CA ASP A 58 -8.60 -0.09 -16.26
C ASP A 58 -7.16 0.41 -16.36
N TYR A 59 -6.96 1.72 -16.23
CA TYR A 59 -5.63 2.33 -16.22
C TYR A 59 -4.75 1.74 -15.11
N SER A 60 -5.29 1.65 -13.89
CA SER A 60 -4.54 1.14 -12.74
C SER A 60 -4.15 -0.34 -12.89
N LEU A 61 -4.96 -1.14 -13.58
CA LEU A 61 -4.66 -2.54 -13.86
C LEU A 61 -3.58 -2.71 -14.93
N ASN A 62 -3.56 -1.83 -15.92
CA ASN A 62 -2.65 -1.93 -17.07
C ASN A 62 -1.32 -1.18 -16.88
N HIS A 63 -1.23 -0.27 -15.90
CA HIS A 63 -0.07 0.57 -15.64
C HIS A 63 0.45 0.39 -14.20
N LYS A 64 0.61 -0.85 -13.77
CA LYS A 64 1.04 -1.18 -12.39
C LYS A 64 2.44 -0.71 -12.05
N ASP A 65 3.26 -0.49 -13.04
CA ASP A 65 4.61 0.05 -12.92
C ASP A 65 4.64 1.56 -12.61
N GLU A 66 3.57 2.28 -12.96
CA GLU A 66 3.45 3.72 -12.77
C GLU A 66 2.54 4.10 -11.60
N VAL A 67 1.52 3.28 -11.33
CA VAL A 67 0.49 3.58 -10.33
C VAL A 67 0.87 3.05 -8.96
N ILE A 68 1.25 3.95 -8.06
CA ILE A 68 1.45 3.62 -6.64
C ILE A 68 0.10 3.61 -5.92
N LYS A 69 -0.63 4.71 -6.04
CA LYS A 69 -1.98 4.86 -5.47
C LYS A 69 -2.83 5.73 -6.39
N ALA A 70 -3.93 5.18 -6.86
CA ALA A 70 -4.95 5.92 -7.58
C ALA A 70 -6.10 6.30 -6.65
N VAL A 71 -6.60 7.53 -6.77
CA VAL A 71 -7.71 8.06 -5.97
C VAL A 71 -8.78 8.60 -6.90
N ILE A 72 -10.03 8.30 -6.60
CA ILE A 72 -11.18 8.81 -7.32
C ILE A 72 -11.79 9.94 -6.50
N LYS A 73 -11.96 11.11 -7.10
CA LYS A 73 -12.60 12.27 -6.51
C LYS A 73 -14.08 12.29 -6.84
N PHE A 74 -14.91 12.46 -5.83
CA PHE A 74 -16.35 12.57 -5.98
C PHE A 74 -16.83 14.02 -6.22
N GLN A 75 -15.93 14.94 -6.13
CA GLN A 75 -16.23 16.37 -6.36
C GLN A 75 -15.23 16.98 -7.35
#